data_7a8aaeeab706188325396b9fa3278e30
#
_entry.id   7a8aaeeab706188325396b9fa3278e30
#
_cell.length_a   1.000
_cell.length_b   1.000
_cell.length_c   1.000
_cell.angle_alpha   90.00
_cell.angle_beta   90.00
_cell.angle_gamma   90.00
#
_symmetry.space_group_name_H-M   'P 1'
#
loop_
_entity.id
_entity.type
_entity.pdbx_description
1 polymer ?
#
loop_
_entity_poly.entity_id
_entity_poly.type
_entity_poly.pdbx_seq_one_letter_code
_entity_poly.pdbx_strand_id
1 'polypeptide(L)'
;MNYRNYISVNLVTIAVASYFMGCTREINTDVLATSPNLSEVFMDAFAPDLQFQAWGKPTNMSTDTETRYSGTTSMRIAVPDPTDLAGNWAGGTFYTEAGRNLSGYNALTFYVKSTVPTTLEAGLGSYGDNPQYSVTISGIKVDANWNKVIIPIPNSAKLTAEKGMFFYSAGAVDNSGYTLWIDEVKFEYIGTLAHTRIENMTMAGFPSGDFEISTLIGYVNLPNGIDQKITMSPKYFTFESSNPEIATINENVITFHGGKGKVVFTPKEAQGSITVTDIYDFAPVPTHNEANVISLYSDKYINTLSSPFNGYWDWQTTSNNEINAGGDHIMHYGTFNYVGIVLDNDADCSDMDYLHIDILLMDESDGNQQITVEAHQGGGDAVATVGQKVTTLKTGEWVSVDVPLDANTNLVHELMLQRPDGSNYQDILVDNIYFYKN
;
A
#
# COMPACT_ATOMS: atom_id res chain seq x y z
N MET A 1 -41.20 20.68 -91.27
CA MET A 1 -39.85 20.51 -90.74
C MET A 1 -39.71 21.38 -89.47
N ASN A 2 -39.74 20.81 -88.30
CA ASN A 2 -39.85 21.50 -87.03
C ASN A 2 -38.51 21.73 -86.39
N TYR A 3 -38.20 22.99 -86.15
CA TYR A 3 -37.11 23.34 -85.25
C TYR A 3 -37.70 23.74 -83.88
N ARG A 4 -37.32 23.00 -82.86
CA ARG A 4 -37.64 23.34 -81.45
C ARG A 4 -36.46 24.09 -80.84
N ASN A 5 -36.73 25.33 -80.45
CA ASN A 5 -35.80 26.14 -79.66
C ASN A 5 -35.81 25.69 -78.22
N TYR A 6 -34.68 25.39 -77.66
CA TYR A 6 -34.41 25.15 -76.22
C TYR A 6 -33.92 26.48 -75.61
N ILE A 7 -34.74 27.04 -74.71
CA ILE A 7 -34.33 28.14 -73.84
C ILE A 7 -33.56 27.55 -72.65
N SER A 8 -32.28 27.89 -72.49
CA SER A 8 -31.49 27.56 -71.30
C SER A 8 -31.74 28.65 -70.27
N VAL A 9 -32.30 28.27 -69.14
CA VAL A 9 -32.44 29.10 -67.93
C VAL A 9 -31.18 28.93 -67.12
N ASN A 10 -30.35 29.98 -67.01
CA ASN A 10 -29.23 30.04 -66.09
C ASN A 10 -29.75 30.34 -64.69
N LEU A 11 -29.60 29.34 -63.80
CA LEU A 11 -29.83 29.49 -62.36
C LEU A 11 -28.57 30.09 -61.72
N VAL A 12 -28.66 31.34 -61.32
CA VAL A 12 -27.59 31.97 -60.49
C VAL A 12 -27.84 31.59 -59.07
N THR A 13 -27.01 30.71 -58.55
CA THR A 13 -27.02 30.34 -57.12
C THR A 13 -26.18 31.36 -56.34
N ILE A 14 -26.88 32.23 -55.56
CA ILE A 14 -26.22 33.14 -54.61
C ILE A 14 -25.88 32.33 -53.36
N ALA A 15 -24.59 32.02 -53.14
CA ALA A 15 -24.11 31.47 -51.90
C ALA A 15 -23.98 32.59 -50.85
N VAL A 16 -24.88 32.63 -49.88
CA VAL A 16 -24.75 33.47 -48.67
C VAL A 16 -23.75 32.78 -47.73
N ALA A 17 -22.53 33.27 -47.70
CA ALA A 17 -21.55 32.88 -46.68
C ALA A 17 -21.90 33.59 -45.36
N SER A 18 -22.51 32.84 -44.44
CA SER A 18 -22.73 33.31 -43.08
C SER A 18 -21.37 33.21 -42.32
N TYR A 19 -20.73 34.35 -42.14
CA TYR A 19 -19.60 34.43 -41.21
C TYR A 19 -20.14 34.30 -39.78
N PHE A 20 -20.01 33.13 -39.19
CA PHE A 20 -20.08 32.98 -37.74
C PHE A 20 -18.79 33.57 -37.17
N MET A 21 -18.82 34.83 -36.73
CA MET A 21 -17.81 35.31 -35.76
C MET A 21 -18.11 34.60 -34.42
N GLY A 22 -17.61 33.40 -34.26
CA GLY A 22 -17.46 32.82 -32.95
C GLY A 22 -16.39 33.64 -32.21
N CYS A 23 -16.79 34.32 -31.15
CA CYS A 23 -15.80 34.80 -30.18
C CYS A 23 -15.06 33.56 -29.63
N THR A 24 -13.94 33.22 -30.22
CA THR A 24 -12.98 32.36 -29.59
C THR A 24 -12.38 33.16 -28.43
N ARG A 25 -12.95 32.99 -27.24
CA ARG A 25 -12.30 33.41 -26.01
C ARG A 25 -11.07 32.57 -25.93
N GLU A 26 -9.88 33.12 -26.20
CA GLU A 26 -8.63 32.51 -25.84
C GLU A 26 -8.68 32.32 -24.33
N ILE A 27 -8.80 31.06 -23.90
CA ILE A 27 -8.62 30.70 -22.50
C ILE A 27 -7.11 30.91 -22.29
N ASN A 28 -6.76 31.93 -21.53
CA ASN A 28 -5.37 32.13 -21.12
C ASN A 28 -5.02 30.91 -20.26
N THR A 29 -4.30 29.97 -20.84
CA THR A 29 -3.86 28.73 -20.19
C THR A 29 -2.81 28.99 -19.12
N ASP A 30 -2.29 30.22 -19.00
CA ASP A 30 -1.30 30.61 -18.01
C ASP A 30 -1.91 30.99 -16.64
N VAL A 31 -3.23 31.10 -16.55
CA VAL A 31 -3.92 31.27 -15.26
C VAL A 31 -4.46 29.93 -14.82
N LEU A 32 -3.61 29.16 -14.13
CA LEU A 32 -4.07 27.98 -13.40
C LEU A 32 -5.13 28.42 -12.39
N ALA A 33 -6.29 27.76 -12.41
CA ALA A 33 -7.31 27.98 -11.40
C ALA A 33 -6.69 27.61 -10.04
N THR A 34 -6.62 28.57 -9.12
CA THR A 34 -6.12 28.30 -7.77
C THR A 34 -7.15 27.48 -7.00
N SER A 35 -6.71 26.41 -6.36
CA SER A 35 -7.57 25.64 -5.46
C SER A 35 -8.08 26.52 -4.32
N PRO A 36 -9.36 26.41 -3.93
CA PRO A 36 -9.94 27.23 -2.85
C PRO A 36 -9.23 26.97 -1.52
N ASN A 37 -9.06 28.03 -0.73
CA ASN A 37 -8.55 27.96 0.64
C ASN A 37 -9.72 27.86 1.64
N LEU A 38 -10.38 26.70 1.70
CA LEU A 38 -11.48 26.43 2.59
C LEU A 38 -11.02 25.46 3.68
N SER A 39 -11.08 25.88 4.94
CA SER A 39 -10.60 25.10 6.08
C SER A 39 -11.62 24.11 6.63
N GLU A 40 -12.90 24.40 6.49
CA GLU A 40 -13.97 23.63 7.12
C GLU A 40 -14.28 22.34 6.36
N VAL A 41 -14.43 21.25 7.11
CA VAL A 41 -14.96 19.98 6.62
C VAL A 41 -16.38 19.79 7.14
N PHE A 42 -16.55 19.88 8.45
CA PHE A 42 -17.85 19.85 9.13
C PHE A 42 -17.81 20.78 10.35
N MET A 43 -18.77 21.71 10.40
CA MET A 43 -19.02 22.56 11.58
C MET A 43 -20.42 22.29 12.13
N ASP A 44 -21.47 22.81 11.56
CA ASP A 44 -22.89 22.43 11.79
C ASP A 44 -23.47 21.73 10.54
N ALA A 45 -22.74 21.78 9.44
CA ALA A 45 -23.05 21.14 8.18
C ALA A 45 -21.74 20.81 7.45
N PHE A 46 -21.81 19.91 6.51
CA PHE A 46 -20.70 19.63 5.60
C PHE A 46 -20.44 20.82 4.68
N ALA A 47 -19.18 21.11 4.44
CA ALA A 47 -18.83 22.11 3.42
C ALA A 47 -19.39 21.69 2.05
N PRO A 48 -19.86 22.66 1.22
CA PRO A 48 -20.69 22.37 0.05
C PRO A 48 -19.94 21.69 -1.11
N ASP A 49 -18.62 21.72 -1.13
CA ASP A 49 -17.76 21.08 -2.14
C ASP A 49 -17.39 19.64 -1.81
N LEU A 50 -17.83 19.12 -0.66
CA LEU A 50 -17.47 17.79 -0.20
C LEU A 50 -18.36 16.69 -0.75
N GLN A 51 -17.71 15.58 -1.03
CA GLN A 51 -18.32 14.28 -1.28
C GLN A 51 -17.86 13.29 -0.20
N PHE A 52 -18.61 12.19 -0.04
CA PHE A 52 -18.29 11.14 0.92
C PHE A 52 -18.27 9.79 0.22
N GLN A 53 -17.16 9.08 0.39
CA GLN A 53 -17.01 7.69 -0.02
C GLN A 53 -16.99 6.82 1.25
N ALA A 54 -18.04 6.01 1.42
CA ALA A 54 -18.13 5.11 2.56
C ALA A 54 -17.22 3.88 2.35
N TRP A 55 -16.63 3.44 3.45
CA TRP A 55 -15.93 2.17 3.60
C TRP A 55 -16.67 1.32 4.62
N GLY A 56 -16.63 0.01 4.50
CA GLY A 56 -17.39 -0.88 5.36
C GLY A 56 -18.89 -0.73 5.17
N LYS A 57 -19.66 -0.49 6.25
CA LYS A 57 -21.11 -0.30 6.17
C LYS A 57 -21.49 1.05 5.55
N PRO A 58 -22.16 1.09 4.38
CA PRO A 58 -22.38 2.36 3.67
C PRO A 58 -23.31 3.35 4.37
N THR A 59 -24.21 2.87 5.24
CA THR A 59 -25.27 3.69 5.88
C THR A 59 -24.98 3.97 7.37
N ASN A 60 -23.70 4.02 7.75
CA ASN A 60 -23.32 4.20 9.15
C ASN A 60 -23.38 5.64 9.66
N MET A 61 -23.44 6.64 8.78
CA MET A 61 -23.31 8.06 9.12
C MET A 61 -24.65 8.80 8.97
N SER A 62 -24.93 9.68 9.90
CA SER A 62 -26.02 10.64 9.92
C SER A 62 -25.62 11.90 10.69
N THR A 63 -26.49 12.92 10.73
CA THR A 63 -26.33 14.07 11.63
C THR A 63 -27.15 13.89 12.90
N ASP A 64 -26.69 14.47 14.02
CA ASP A 64 -27.37 14.44 15.32
C ASP A 64 -27.51 15.87 15.86
N THR A 65 -28.71 16.24 16.30
CA THR A 65 -29.01 17.56 16.87
C THR A 65 -29.04 17.55 18.41
N GLU A 66 -28.99 16.39 19.05
CA GLU A 66 -29.04 16.23 20.49
C GLU A 66 -27.65 16.13 21.11
N THR A 67 -26.81 15.29 20.54
CA THR A 67 -25.43 15.08 21.00
C THR A 67 -24.45 15.85 20.12
N ARG A 68 -24.01 17.01 20.57
CA ARG A 68 -23.05 17.87 19.84
C ARG A 68 -22.02 18.48 20.78
N TYR A 69 -20.86 18.83 20.29
CA TYR A 69 -19.82 19.55 21.01
C TYR A 69 -20.19 21.05 21.06
N SER A 70 -20.50 21.62 19.92
CA SER A 70 -20.92 23.03 19.78
C SER A 70 -21.99 23.17 18.69
N GLY A 71 -22.46 24.41 18.46
CA GLY A 71 -23.42 24.72 17.41
C GLY A 71 -24.74 23.96 17.51
N THR A 72 -25.21 23.44 16.37
CA THR A 72 -26.55 22.84 16.23
C THR A 72 -26.55 21.36 15.89
N THR A 73 -25.47 20.82 15.30
CA THR A 73 -25.40 19.42 14.89
C THR A 73 -23.99 18.86 15.03
N SER A 74 -23.88 17.53 15.10
CA SER A 74 -22.64 16.75 14.96
C SER A 74 -22.80 15.63 13.93
N MET A 75 -21.71 15.04 13.49
CA MET A 75 -21.72 13.76 12.76
C MET A 75 -21.95 12.62 13.74
N ARG A 76 -22.97 11.82 13.52
CA ARG A 76 -23.26 10.58 14.27
C ARG A 76 -22.92 9.38 13.43
N ILE A 77 -22.08 8.50 13.95
CA ILE A 77 -21.60 7.29 13.27
C ILE A 77 -22.06 6.09 14.09
N ALA A 78 -22.88 5.23 13.47
CA ALA A 78 -23.30 3.96 14.04
C ALA A 78 -22.29 2.88 13.66
N VAL A 79 -21.34 2.59 14.55
CA VAL A 79 -20.38 1.49 14.35
C VAL A 79 -21.13 0.17 14.49
N PRO A 80 -21.16 -0.69 13.45
CA PRO A 80 -21.89 -1.94 13.48
C PRO A 80 -21.19 -2.98 14.36
N ASP A 81 -21.91 -4.06 14.69
CA ASP A 81 -21.29 -5.26 15.22
C ASP A 81 -20.60 -6.08 14.11
N PRO A 82 -19.70 -7.02 14.45
CA PRO A 82 -18.91 -7.76 13.46
C PRO A 82 -19.75 -8.69 12.57
N THR A 83 -21.00 -8.98 12.94
CA THR A 83 -21.89 -9.89 12.21
C THR A 83 -22.87 -9.19 11.28
N ASP A 84 -22.82 -7.85 11.20
CA ASP A 84 -23.69 -7.06 10.33
C ASP A 84 -23.38 -7.37 8.85
N LEU A 85 -24.33 -7.96 8.16
CA LEU A 85 -24.18 -8.36 6.75
C LEU A 85 -24.04 -7.19 5.78
N ALA A 86 -24.41 -5.97 6.19
CA ALA A 86 -24.24 -4.74 5.40
C ALA A 86 -22.84 -4.12 5.54
N GLY A 87 -21.99 -4.71 6.36
CA GLY A 87 -20.62 -4.28 6.66
C GLY A 87 -20.35 -4.31 8.15
N ASN A 88 -19.23 -4.87 8.55
CA ASN A 88 -18.86 -5.18 9.93
C ASN A 88 -18.01 -4.08 10.61
N TRP A 89 -17.84 -2.91 9.99
CA TRP A 89 -17.12 -1.75 10.52
C TRP A 89 -17.65 -0.45 9.89
N ALA A 90 -17.29 0.68 10.46
CA ALA A 90 -17.68 2.00 9.98
C ALA A 90 -16.45 2.80 9.58
N GLY A 91 -16.46 3.39 8.39
CA GLY A 91 -15.41 4.25 7.91
C GLY A 91 -15.78 4.96 6.63
N GLY A 92 -14.94 5.88 6.22
CA GLY A 92 -15.07 6.58 4.96
C GLY A 92 -14.19 7.81 4.87
N THR A 93 -14.11 8.37 3.68
CA THR A 93 -13.35 9.57 3.38
C THR A 93 -14.23 10.67 2.84
N PHE A 94 -14.03 11.88 3.35
CA PHE A 94 -14.56 13.12 2.79
C PHE A 94 -13.52 13.70 1.85
N TYR A 95 -13.93 14.03 0.63
CA TYR A 95 -13.02 14.49 -0.40
C TYR A 95 -13.67 15.58 -1.28
N THR A 96 -12.84 16.27 -2.05
CA THR A 96 -13.27 17.26 -3.04
C THR A 96 -12.55 17.02 -4.36
N GLU A 97 -13.29 17.06 -5.46
CA GLU A 97 -12.72 16.84 -6.80
C GLU A 97 -11.75 17.94 -7.23
N ALA A 98 -12.06 19.18 -6.86
CA ALA A 98 -11.23 20.34 -7.22
C ALA A 98 -9.92 20.43 -6.43
N GLY A 99 -9.84 19.73 -5.28
CA GLY A 99 -8.78 19.92 -4.30
C GLY A 99 -8.87 21.25 -3.57
N ARG A 100 -8.21 21.35 -2.41
CA ARG A 100 -8.12 22.59 -1.62
C ARG A 100 -6.65 22.97 -1.38
N ASN A 101 -6.40 24.27 -1.36
CA ASN A 101 -5.10 24.79 -0.92
C ASN A 101 -5.09 24.87 0.61
N LEU A 102 -4.46 23.92 1.25
CA LEU A 102 -4.34 23.82 2.70
C LEU A 102 -2.97 24.27 3.22
N SER A 103 -2.13 24.87 2.38
CA SER A 103 -0.76 25.28 2.74
C SER A 103 -0.69 26.33 3.87
N GLY A 104 -1.79 27.03 4.14
CA GLY A 104 -1.90 27.97 5.25
C GLY A 104 -2.20 27.36 6.62
N TYR A 105 -2.48 26.05 6.69
CA TYR A 105 -2.83 25.33 7.91
C TYR A 105 -1.76 24.29 8.24
N ASN A 106 -1.61 23.95 9.51
CA ASN A 106 -0.64 22.94 9.93
C ASN A 106 -1.21 21.80 10.76
N ALA A 107 -2.53 21.75 10.91
CA ALA A 107 -3.23 20.65 11.55
C ALA A 107 -4.65 20.48 10.99
N LEU A 108 -5.11 19.23 10.96
CA LEU A 108 -6.52 18.86 10.94
C LEU A 108 -6.96 18.63 12.39
N THR A 109 -8.06 19.24 12.82
CA THR A 109 -8.57 19.09 14.18
C THR A 109 -10.05 18.73 14.17
N PHE A 110 -10.49 18.03 15.21
CA PHE A 110 -11.90 17.71 15.45
C PHE A 110 -12.14 17.34 16.91
N TYR A 111 -13.39 17.33 17.32
CA TYR A 111 -13.83 16.78 18.60
C TYR A 111 -14.50 15.43 18.39
N VAL A 112 -14.29 14.50 19.32
CA VAL A 112 -14.83 13.15 19.23
C VAL A 112 -15.26 12.63 20.59
N LYS A 113 -16.35 11.84 20.62
CA LYS A 113 -16.81 11.06 21.78
C LYS A 113 -17.53 9.80 21.32
N SER A 114 -17.72 8.85 22.24
CA SER A 114 -18.43 7.60 21.96
C SER A 114 -19.28 7.15 23.14
N THR A 115 -20.17 6.19 22.91
CA THR A 115 -20.97 5.56 23.97
C THR A 115 -20.17 4.59 24.84
N VAL A 116 -19.04 4.10 24.35
CA VAL A 116 -18.16 3.16 25.06
C VAL A 116 -16.69 3.58 24.87
N PRO A 117 -15.80 3.25 25.81
CA PRO A 117 -14.36 3.42 25.59
C PRO A 117 -13.91 2.60 24.37
N THR A 118 -13.22 3.26 23.43
CA THR A 118 -12.80 2.65 22.15
C THR A 118 -11.57 3.33 21.60
N THR A 119 -11.14 2.90 20.43
CA THR A 119 -10.12 3.58 19.60
C THR A 119 -10.68 3.94 18.23
N LEU A 120 -10.19 5.03 17.69
CA LEU A 120 -10.50 5.54 16.35
C LEU A 120 -9.20 5.64 15.55
N GLU A 121 -9.26 5.33 14.27
CA GLU A 121 -8.27 5.77 13.30
C GLU A 121 -8.83 6.94 12.52
N ALA A 122 -8.05 8.00 12.33
CA ALA A 122 -8.45 9.15 11.55
C ALA A 122 -7.26 9.86 10.90
N GLY A 123 -7.53 10.59 9.83
CA GLY A 123 -6.49 11.28 9.08
C GLY A 123 -7.02 12.17 7.96
N LEU A 124 -6.10 12.55 7.09
CA LEU A 124 -6.33 13.27 5.84
C LEU A 124 -5.54 12.62 4.69
N GLY A 125 -5.83 13.04 3.45
CA GLY A 125 -5.07 12.63 2.26
C GLY A 125 -5.41 11.24 1.73
N SER A 126 -6.35 10.52 2.33
CA SER A 126 -6.77 9.17 1.89
C SER A 126 -7.90 9.25 0.88
N TYR A 127 -7.57 9.57 -0.37
CA TYR A 127 -8.53 9.60 -1.48
C TYR A 127 -7.86 9.22 -2.81
N GLY A 128 -8.54 8.36 -3.58
CA GLY A 128 -8.05 7.83 -4.87
C GLY A 128 -7.06 6.68 -4.72
N ASP A 129 -6.62 6.13 -5.85
CA ASP A 129 -5.75 4.95 -5.90
C ASP A 129 -4.29 5.26 -5.52
N ASN A 130 -3.90 6.53 -5.52
CA ASN A 130 -2.55 6.96 -5.15
C ASN A 130 -2.60 8.26 -4.30
N PRO A 131 -2.88 8.14 -2.99
CA PRO A 131 -2.87 9.27 -2.07
C PRO A 131 -1.49 9.93 -2.04
N GLN A 132 -1.46 11.27 -2.21
CA GLN A 132 -0.18 11.97 -2.31
C GLN A 132 0.37 12.36 -0.92
N TYR A 133 -0.47 12.91 -0.05
CA TYR A 133 -0.04 13.50 1.22
C TYR A 133 -0.90 13.00 2.39
N SER A 134 -0.95 11.68 2.57
CA SER A 134 -1.69 11.10 3.69
C SER A 134 -0.98 11.34 5.03
N VAL A 135 -1.79 11.61 6.06
CA VAL A 135 -1.38 11.57 7.47
C VAL A 135 -2.46 10.86 8.27
N THR A 136 -2.06 9.91 9.10
CA THR A 136 -2.94 9.07 9.90
C THR A 136 -2.49 9.03 11.36
N ILE A 137 -3.45 9.07 12.28
CA ILE A 137 -3.25 8.63 13.66
C ILE A 137 -4.15 7.42 13.90
N SER A 138 -3.53 6.29 14.22
CA SER A 138 -4.23 5.07 14.65
C SER A 138 -4.27 5.01 16.18
N GLY A 139 -5.31 4.38 16.73
CA GLY A 139 -5.45 4.19 18.16
C GLY A 139 -5.78 5.45 18.96
N ILE A 140 -6.44 6.44 18.36
CA ILE A 140 -6.95 7.62 19.03
C ILE A 140 -7.95 7.15 20.11
N LYS A 141 -7.64 7.40 21.38
CA LYS A 141 -8.52 7.01 22.50
C LYS A 141 -9.76 7.89 22.54
N VAL A 142 -10.91 7.24 22.58
CA VAL A 142 -12.23 7.89 22.62
C VAL A 142 -13.05 7.31 23.77
N ASP A 143 -13.72 8.18 24.53
CA ASP A 143 -14.61 7.80 25.61
C ASP A 143 -15.93 8.61 25.57
N ALA A 144 -16.68 8.60 26.68
CA ALA A 144 -17.95 9.31 26.77
C ALA A 144 -17.82 10.84 26.85
N ASN A 145 -16.61 11.38 26.96
CA ASN A 145 -16.35 12.82 27.00
C ASN A 145 -15.91 13.31 25.62
N TRP A 146 -16.19 14.57 25.29
CA TRP A 146 -15.65 15.21 24.12
C TRP A 146 -14.15 15.47 24.29
N ASN A 147 -13.34 14.90 23.40
CA ASN A 147 -11.90 15.08 23.36
C ASN A 147 -11.49 15.74 22.04
N LYS A 148 -10.65 16.78 22.12
CA LYS A 148 -10.06 17.39 20.91
C LYS A 148 -8.93 16.51 20.40
N VAL A 149 -8.99 16.14 19.12
CA VAL A 149 -7.94 15.46 18.37
C VAL A 149 -7.22 16.47 17.51
N ILE A 150 -5.89 16.35 17.44
CA ILE A 150 -5.03 17.19 16.62
C ILE A 150 -4.17 16.27 15.77
N ILE A 151 -4.35 16.31 14.46
CA ILE A 151 -3.55 15.58 13.47
C ILE A 151 -2.61 16.59 12.81
N PRO A 152 -1.31 16.64 13.21
CA PRO A 152 -0.37 17.59 12.64
C PRO A 152 -0.06 17.26 11.18
N ILE A 153 0.16 18.29 10.38
CA ILE A 153 0.60 18.19 8.98
C ILE A 153 2.10 18.46 8.93
N PRO A 154 2.94 17.47 8.59
CA PRO A 154 4.40 17.59 8.68
C PRO A 154 5.00 18.71 7.84
N ASN A 155 4.44 18.92 6.65
CA ASN A 155 4.86 19.97 5.72
C ASN A 155 3.66 20.47 4.91
N SER A 156 2.93 21.43 5.44
CA SER A 156 1.72 21.96 4.81
C SER A 156 1.98 22.67 3.48
N ALA A 157 3.19 23.14 3.22
CA ALA A 157 3.55 23.77 1.94
C ALA A 157 3.33 22.84 0.73
N LYS A 158 3.29 21.53 0.94
CA LYS A 158 2.97 20.53 -0.08
C LYS A 158 1.47 20.48 -0.43
N LEU A 159 0.58 20.88 0.47
CA LEU A 159 -0.88 20.73 0.32
C LEU A 159 -1.52 21.88 -0.48
N THR A 160 -1.06 22.11 -1.70
CA THR A 160 -1.55 23.20 -2.57
C THR A 160 -2.84 22.86 -3.31
N ALA A 161 -3.17 21.56 -3.45
CA ALA A 161 -4.37 21.05 -4.12
C ALA A 161 -4.79 19.69 -3.55
N GLU A 162 -4.82 19.55 -2.21
CA GLU A 162 -5.19 18.29 -1.55
C GLU A 162 -6.67 17.97 -1.77
N LYS A 163 -6.97 16.71 -2.05
CA LYS A 163 -8.33 16.23 -2.32
C LYS A 163 -8.94 15.47 -1.14
N GLY A 164 -8.17 14.72 -0.40
CA GLY A 164 -8.62 13.94 0.77
C GLY A 164 -8.68 14.81 2.02
N MET A 165 -9.90 15.23 2.42
CA MET A 165 -10.05 16.21 3.50
C MET A 165 -10.03 15.59 4.87
N PHE A 166 -10.77 14.51 5.06
CA PHE A 166 -10.88 13.81 6.36
C PHE A 166 -11.33 12.39 6.13
N PHE A 167 -10.72 11.46 6.80
CA PHE A 167 -11.21 10.09 6.88
C PHE A 167 -11.23 9.59 8.31
N TYR A 168 -12.05 8.57 8.55
CA TYR A 168 -12.12 7.85 9.81
C TYR A 168 -12.35 6.35 9.57
N SER A 169 -11.95 5.54 10.55
CA SER A 169 -12.20 4.10 10.58
C SER A 169 -12.41 3.64 12.01
N ALA A 170 -13.48 2.88 12.26
CA ALA A 170 -13.85 2.37 13.59
C ALA A 170 -14.51 0.99 13.46
N GLY A 171 -14.02 0.02 14.23
CA GLY A 171 -14.59 -1.31 14.35
C GLY A 171 -15.33 -1.53 15.66
N ALA A 172 -16.04 -2.64 15.79
CA ALA A 172 -16.75 -3.06 16.99
C ALA A 172 -15.83 -3.20 18.20
N VAL A 173 -16.40 -3.05 19.39
CA VAL A 173 -15.72 -3.30 20.68
C VAL A 173 -16.42 -4.47 21.36
N ASP A 174 -15.67 -5.45 21.83
CA ASP A 174 -16.17 -6.64 22.52
C ASP A 174 -17.33 -7.32 21.75
N ASN A 175 -17.17 -7.46 20.41
CA ASN A 175 -18.18 -7.97 19.48
C ASN A 175 -19.52 -7.22 19.49
N SER A 176 -19.51 -5.93 19.88
CA SER A 176 -20.72 -5.10 19.95
C SER A 176 -20.53 -3.80 19.20
N GLY A 177 -21.56 -3.37 18.48
CA GLY A 177 -21.64 -2.07 17.88
C GLY A 177 -21.85 -0.97 18.92
N TYR A 178 -21.54 0.28 18.55
CA TYR A 178 -21.69 1.45 19.40
C TYR A 178 -21.92 2.72 18.58
N THR A 179 -22.12 3.85 19.23
CA THR A 179 -22.24 5.14 18.57
C THR A 179 -21.02 6.02 18.86
N LEU A 180 -20.50 6.61 17.79
CA LEU A 180 -19.43 7.60 17.79
C LEU A 180 -20.00 8.94 17.29
N TRP A 181 -19.57 10.06 17.87
CA TRP A 181 -19.87 11.41 17.40
C TRP A 181 -18.60 12.17 17.11
N ILE A 182 -18.57 12.87 15.98
CA ILE A 182 -17.48 13.75 15.55
C ILE A 182 -18.05 15.14 15.27
N ASP A 183 -17.34 16.18 15.69
CA ASP A 183 -17.79 17.57 15.55
C ASP A 183 -16.61 18.51 15.29
N GLU A 184 -16.88 19.69 14.74
CA GLU A 184 -15.90 20.74 14.39
C GLU A 184 -14.65 20.21 13.65
N VAL A 185 -14.86 19.49 12.55
CA VAL A 185 -13.77 19.01 11.69
C VAL A 185 -13.29 20.13 10.78
N LYS A 186 -12.05 20.58 11.00
CA LYS A 186 -11.47 21.69 10.24
C LYS A 186 -9.94 21.65 10.20
N PHE A 187 -9.38 22.29 9.20
CA PHE A 187 -7.97 22.62 9.16
C PHE A 187 -7.72 23.94 9.90
N GLU A 188 -6.70 24.00 10.72
CA GLU A 188 -6.33 25.21 11.45
C GLU A 188 -4.82 25.37 11.60
N TYR A 189 -4.36 26.60 11.82
CA TYR A 189 -3.00 26.88 12.25
C TYR A 189 -2.95 26.90 13.78
N ILE A 190 -2.34 25.87 14.38
CA ILE A 190 -2.32 25.69 15.85
C ILE A 190 -1.08 26.27 16.54
N GLY A 191 -0.26 27.01 15.81
CA GLY A 191 1.05 27.50 16.27
C GLY A 191 2.18 26.69 15.64
N THR A 192 3.40 26.91 16.11
CA THR A 192 4.58 26.26 15.55
C THR A 192 4.62 24.77 15.89
N LEU A 193 4.67 23.93 14.88
CA LEU A 193 5.05 22.53 15.01
C LEU A 193 6.58 22.44 15.11
N ALA A 194 7.08 21.58 15.99
CA ALA A 194 8.50 21.48 16.24
C ALA A 194 9.00 20.04 16.15
N HIS A 195 10.30 19.87 15.95
CA HIS A 195 10.98 18.57 16.02
C HIS A 195 10.31 17.46 15.18
N THR A 196 9.90 17.82 13.95
CA THR A 196 9.42 16.82 12.98
C THR A 196 10.54 15.81 12.72
N ARG A 197 10.22 14.52 12.89
CA ARG A 197 11.16 13.44 12.66
C ARG A 197 10.47 12.19 12.15
N ILE A 198 11.17 11.42 11.36
CA ILE A 198 10.78 10.06 10.97
C ILE A 198 11.48 9.05 11.91
N GLU A 199 10.86 7.91 12.17
CA GLU A 199 11.57 6.76 12.74
C GLU A 199 12.62 6.29 11.74
N ASN A 200 13.81 5.93 12.23
CA ASN A 200 14.83 5.36 11.36
C ASN A 200 14.32 4.05 10.78
N MET A 201 14.34 3.96 9.47
CA MET A 201 13.95 2.78 8.71
C MET A 201 15.20 2.12 8.13
N THR A 202 15.25 0.80 8.17
CA THR A 202 16.31 0.01 7.53
C THR A 202 15.64 -0.94 6.54
N MET A 203 16.23 -1.07 5.35
CA MET A 203 15.78 -1.97 4.31
C MET A 203 16.96 -2.52 3.52
N ALA A 204 16.75 -3.64 2.82
CA ALA A 204 17.61 -4.13 1.77
C ALA A 204 17.18 -3.55 0.42
N GLY A 205 18.04 -3.68 -0.58
CA GLY A 205 17.77 -3.29 -1.96
C GLY A 205 18.37 -4.29 -2.95
N PHE A 206 18.17 -4.03 -4.23
CA PHE A 206 18.71 -4.81 -5.35
C PHE A 206 19.51 -3.91 -6.29
N PRO A 207 20.32 -4.46 -7.23
CA PRO A 207 21.21 -3.67 -8.07
C PRO A 207 20.51 -2.74 -9.04
N SER A 208 19.23 -2.95 -9.30
CA SER A 208 18.41 -2.10 -10.15
C SER A 208 16.96 -2.17 -9.74
N GLY A 209 16.14 -1.25 -10.27
CA GLY A 209 14.70 -1.22 -10.05
C GLY A 209 14.25 -0.09 -9.14
N ASP A 210 12.94 0.07 -9.07
CA ASP A 210 12.27 1.09 -8.30
C ASP A 210 11.54 0.45 -7.10
N PHE A 211 11.69 1.07 -5.94
CA PHE A 211 11.04 0.67 -4.69
C PHE A 211 10.16 1.79 -4.18
N GLU A 212 8.88 1.54 -4.08
CA GLU A 212 7.95 2.49 -3.52
C GLU A 212 7.84 2.33 -2.00
N ILE A 213 8.10 3.42 -1.25
CA ILE A 213 7.84 3.50 0.17
C ILE A 213 6.43 4.08 0.34
N SER A 214 5.49 3.27 0.79
CA SER A 214 4.10 3.69 0.94
C SER A 214 3.89 4.67 2.09
N THR A 215 4.53 4.42 3.23
CA THR A 215 4.35 5.23 4.44
C THR A 215 5.62 5.28 5.30
N LEU A 216 5.72 6.33 6.13
CA LEU A 216 6.71 6.48 7.19
C LEU A 216 6.00 6.67 8.53
N ILE A 217 6.60 6.11 9.57
CA ILE A 217 6.22 6.45 10.96
C ILE A 217 7.06 7.65 11.39
N GLY A 218 6.44 8.59 12.08
CA GLY A 218 7.16 9.73 12.63
C GLY A 218 6.44 10.42 13.76
N TYR A 219 7.04 11.53 14.19
CA TYR A 219 6.57 12.30 15.34
C TYR A 219 6.66 13.80 15.05
N VAL A 220 5.74 14.53 15.61
CA VAL A 220 5.69 16.00 15.55
C VAL A 220 5.34 16.53 16.92
N ASN A 221 6.14 17.46 17.46
CA ASN A 221 5.82 18.12 18.72
C ASN A 221 4.76 19.21 18.50
N LEU A 222 3.62 19.03 19.15
CA LEU A 222 2.53 19.99 19.14
C LEU A 222 2.82 21.17 20.09
N PRO A 223 2.21 22.35 19.87
CA PRO A 223 2.40 23.52 20.74
C PRO A 223 2.01 23.30 22.21
N ASN A 224 1.18 22.30 22.49
CA ASN A 224 0.79 21.90 23.85
C ASN A 224 1.80 20.96 24.53
N GLY A 225 2.94 20.66 23.88
CA GLY A 225 4.01 19.80 24.40
C GLY A 225 3.82 18.30 24.15
N ILE A 226 2.75 17.90 23.49
CA ILE A 226 2.55 16.49 23.11
C ILE A 226 3.45 16.16 21.91
N ASP A 227 4.18 15.06 22.02
CA ASP A 227 4.95 14.46 20.94
C ASP A 227 4.04 13.48 20.19
N GLN A 228 3.40 13.97 19.13
CA GLN A 228 2.37 13.22 18.42
C GLN A 228 2.98 12.25 17.41
N LYS A 229 2.74 10.95 17.64
CA LYS A 229 3.06 9.90 16.66
C LYS A 229 2.06 9.94 15.51
N ILE A 230 2.56 9.85 14.28
CA ILE A 230 1.76 9.81 13.04
C ILE A 230 2.35 8.79 12.06
N THR A 231 1.50 8.22 11.21
CA THR A 231 1.90 7.57 9.96
C THR A 231 1.67 8.56 8.83
N MET A 232 2.63 8.71 7.93
CA MET A 232 2.57 9.77 6.92
C MET A 232 3.21 9.36 5.61
N SER A 233 2.82 10.03 4.52
CA SER A 233 3.43 9.84 3.20
C SER A 233 4.88 10.36 3.19
N PRO A 234 5.82 9.63 2.57
CA PRO A 234 7.19 10.11 2.34
C PRO A 234 7.24 11.38 1.49
N LYS A 235 6.24 11.63 0.65
CA LYS A 235 6.15 12.79 -0.27
C LYS A 235 6.11 14.15 0.43
N TYR A 236 5.89 14.17 1.75
CA TYR A 236 6.04 15.38 2.55
C TYR A 236 7.48 15.91 2.59
N PHE A 237 8.47 15.07 2.31
CA PHE A 237 9.89 15.38 2.48
C PHE A 237 10.64 15.35 1.16
N THR A 238 11.75 16.10 1.13
CA THR A 238 12.76 16.00 0.10
C THR A 238 13.97 15.29 0.69
N PHE A 239 14.35 14.15 0.12
CA PHE A 239 15.46 13.35 0.63
C PHE A 239 16.77 13.64 -0.10
N GLU A 240 17.87 13.55 0.64
CA GLU A 240 19.23 13.52 0.08
C GLU A 240 19.83 12.13 0.23
N SER A 241 20.39 11.59 -0.86
CA SER A 241 21.12 10.32 -0.85
C SER A 241 22.56 10.53 -0.46
N SER A 242 23.09 9.69 0.44
CA SER A 242 24.52 9.66 0.77
C SER A 242 25.39 9.10 -0.37
N ASN A 243 24.80 8.35 -1.30
CA ASN A 243 25.47 7.81 -2.47
C ASN A 243 24.50 7.73 -3.67
N PRO A 244 24.28 8.83 -4.39
CA PRO A 244 23.34 8.89 -5.50
C PRO A 244 23.75 8.05 -6.72
N GLU A 245 25.00 7.59 -6.79
CA GLU A 245 25.45 6.68 -7.84
C GLU A 245 24.92 5.25 -7.63
N ILE A 246 24.64 4.88 -6.40
CA ILE A 246 24.05 3.58 -6.06
C ILE A 246 22.53 3.67 -6.06
N ALA A 247 21.95 4.67 -5.36
CA ALA A 247 20.50 4.85 -5.30
C ALA A 247 20.12 6.32 -5.07
N THR A 248 19.03 6.71 -5.69
CA THR A 248 18.35 8.01 -5.49
C THR A 248 16.95 7.80 -4.96
N ILE A 249 16.36 8.84 -4.38
CA ILE A 249 14.96 8.84 -3.97
C ILE A 249 14.29 10.09 -4.52
N ASN A 250 13.16 9.91 -5.18
CA ASN A 250 12.29 10.99 -5.62
C ASN A 250 10.90 10.78 -5.05
N GLU A 251 10.43 11.75 -4.25
CA GLU A 251 9.19 11.64 -3.49
C GLU A 251 9.19 10.39 -2.59
N ASN A 252 8.54 9.31 -3.01
CA ASN A 252 8.45 8.05 -2.28
C ASN A 252 9.08 6.87 -3.03
N VAL A 253 9.72 7.10 -4.17
CA VAL A 253 10.33 6.05 -4.99
C VAL A 253 11.85 6.10 -4.87
N ILE A 254 12.43 5.03 -4.36
CA ILE A 254 13.88 4.76 -4.40
C ILE A 254 14.19 4.07 -5.73
N THR A 255 15.10 4.65 -6.50
CA THR A 255 15.63 4.06 -7.74
C THR A 255 17.06 3.60 -7.52
N PHE A 256 17.34 2.32 -7.74
CA PHE A 256 18.67 1.73 -7.69
C PHE A 256 19.33 1.79 -9.07
N HIS A 257 20.59 2.23 -9.11
CA HIS A 257 21.38 2.47 -10.34
C HIS A 257 22.50 1.46 -10.55
N GLY A 258 22.71 0.56 -9.62
CA GLY A 258 23.78 -0.44 -9.60
C GLY A 258 24.78 -0.23 -8.45
N GLY A 259 25.71 -1.19 -8.32
CA GLY A 259 26.69 -1.16 -7.27
C GLY A 259 26.23 -1.80 -5.96
N LYS A 260 27.13 -1.89 -5.02
CA LYS A 260 26.89 -2.45 -3.67
C LYS A 260 27.36 -1.46 -2.62
N GLY A 261 26.76 -1.50 -1.47
CA GLY A 261 27.13 -0.71 -0.31
C GLY A 261 25.97 0.02 0.34
N LYS A 262 26.21 0.57 1.49
CA LYS A 262 25.21 1.27 2.30
C LYS A 262 24.82 2.61 1.66
N VAL A 263 23.53 2.87 1.59
CA VAL A 263 22.98 4.17 1.20
C VAL A 263 22.07 4.69 2.31
N VAL A 264 22.20 5.98 2.65
CA VAL A 264 21.36 6.65 3.65
C VAL A 264 20.62 7.79 2.97
N PHE A 265 19.30 7.77 3.07
CA PHE A 265 18.44 8.88 2.64
C PHE A 265 18.03 9.70 3.85
N THR A 266 18.36 10.98 3.83
CA THR A 266 18.07 11.91 4.92
C THR A 266 17.06 12.96 4.46
N PRO A 267 15.91 13.12 5.15
CA PRO A 267 14.96 14.16 4.82
C PRO A 267 15.50 15.54 5.19
N LYS A 268 15.30 16.56 4.32
CA LYS A 268 15.74 17.94 4.57
C LYS A 268 14.89 18.65 5.63
N GLU A 269 13.61 18.34 5.67
CA GLU A 269 12.61 19.03 6.48
C GLU A 269 12.33 18.33 7.82
N ALA A 270 13.02 17.21 8.10
CA ALA A 270 12.83 16.40 9.31
C ALA A 270 14.15 15.77 9.76
N GLN A 271 14.15 15.22 10.96
CA GLN A 271 15.23 14.34 11.45
C GLN A 271 14.90 12.86 11.15
N GLY A 272 15.92 12.00 11.24
CA GLY A 272 15.82 10.56 10.96
C GLY A 272 16.35 10.21 9.58
N SER A 273 16.24 8.94 9.22
CA SER A 273 16.79 8.44 7.95
C SER A 273 16.12 7.14 7.49
N ILE A 274 16.23 6.89 6.19
CA ILE A 274 15.99 5.59 5.57
C ILE A 274 17.36 5.04 5.18
N THR A 275 17.71 3.86 5.65
CA THR A 275 19.00 3.24 5.39
C THR A 275 18.83 1.97 4.59
N VAL A 276 19.48 1.88 3.43
CA VAL A 276 19.71 0.64 2.72
C VAL A 276 21.02 0.08 3.23
N THR A 277 20.98 -1.07 3.90
CA THR A 277 22.18 -1.70 4.50
C THR A 277 22.88 -2.62 3.54
N ASP A 278 22.11 -3.42 2.78
CA ASP A 278 22.57 -4.45 1.89
C ASP A 278 21.90 -4.34 0.53
N ILE A 279 22.66 -4.64 -0.51
CA ILE A 279 22.16 -4.73 -1.88
C ILE A 279 22.44 -6.14 -2.36
N TYR A 280 21.40 -6.96 -2.43
CA TYR A 280 21.46 -8.35 -2.87
C TYR A 280 21.44 -8.45 -4.37
N ASP A 281 22.14 -9.43 -4.95
CA ASP A 281 21.98 -9.76 -6.37
C ASP A 281 20.58 -10.36 -6.63
N PHE A 282 20.11 -10.34 -7.85
CA PHE A 282 18.92 -11.09 -8.25
C PHE A 282 19.19 -12.59 -8.22
N ALA A 283 18.13 -13.38 -8.14
CA ALA A 283 18.20 -14.82 -8.27
C ALA A 283 18.78 -15.23 -9.64
N PRO A 284 19.43 -16.39 -9.75
CA PRO A 284 19.90 -16.88 -11.04
C PRO A 284 18.73 -17.03 -12.04
N VAL A 285 18.92 -16.56 -13.25
CA VAL A 285 17.89 -16.74 -14.30
C VAL A 285 17.77 -18.22 -14.64
N PRO A 286 16.57 -18.84 -14.53
CA PRO A 286 16.36 -20.24 -14.85
C PRO A 286 16.70 -20.57 -16.32
N THR A 287 17.29 -21.74 -16.54
CA THR A 287 17.79 -22.16 -17.87
C THR A 287 17.07 -23.37 -18.46
N HIS A 288 16.14 -24.00 -17.75
CA HIS A 288 15.38 -25.12 -18.24
C HIS A 288 14.47 -24.72 -19.41
N ASN A 289 14.21 -25.65 -20.32
CA ASN A 289 13.26 -25.40 -21.41
C ASN A 289 11.84 -25.30 -20.84
N GLU A 290 11.12 -24.25 -21.20
CA GLU A 290 9.75 -24.00 -20.72
C GLU A 290 8.80 -25.19 -20.95
N ALA A 291 8.98 -25.96 -22.04
CA ALA A 291 8.19 -27.17 -22.31
C ALA A 291 8.41 -28.31 -21.28
N ASN A 292 9.46 -28.21 -20.46
CA ASN A 292 9.81 -29.17 -19.41
C ASN A 292 9.53 -28.62 -18.01
N VAL A 293 8.79 -27.52 -17.87
CA VAL A 293 8.60 -26.79 -16.61
C VAL A 293 7.12 -26.64 -16.28
N ILE A 294 6.76 -26.81 -15.01
CA ILE A 294 5.49 -26.40 -14.42
C ILE A 294 5.82 -25.33 -13.38
N SER A 295 5.53 -24.06 -13.67
CA SER A 295 5.96 -22.95 -12.84
C SER A 295 4.86 -22.52 -11.84
N LEU A 296 5.29 -22.25 -10.61
CA LEU A 296 4.48 -21.63 -9.55
C LEU A 296 4.85 -20.15 -9.37
N TYR A 297 6.15 -19.84 -9.36
CA TYR A 297 6.63 -18.49 -9.11
C TYR A 297 7.96 -18.25 -9.82
N SER A 298 7.94 -17.51 -10.93
CA SER A 298 9.13 -17.12 -11.67
C SER A 298 8.78 -16.05 -12.69
N ASP A 299 9.66 -15.07 -12.90
CA ASP A 299 9.54 -14.08 -13.97
C ASP A 299 10.04 -14.62 -15.33
N LYS A 300 10.71 -15.76 -15.32
CA LYS A 300 11.21 -16.42 -16.53
C LYS A 300 10.14 -17.24 -17.25
N TYR A 301 9.25 -17.90 -16.51
CA TYR A 301 8.26 -18.84 -17.03
C TYR A 301 6.84 -18.32 -16.87
N ILE A 302 5.90 -18.85 -17.67
CA ILE A 302 4.48 -18.64 -17.43
C ILE A 302 4.09 -19.44 -16.19
N ASN A 303 3.66 -18.76 -15.12
CA ASN A 303 3.17 -19.39 -13.92
C ASN A 303 1.82 -20.05 -14.20
N THR A 304 1.80 -21.39 -14.27
CA THR A 304 0.60 -22.19 -14.50
C THR A 304 -0.05 -22.69 -13.22
N LEU A 305 0.65 -22.57 -12.11
CA LEU A 305 0.15 -22.82 -10.75
C LEU A 305 -0.06 -21.50 -10.02
N SER A 306 -0.85 -21.54 -8.95
CA SER A 306 -1.07 -20.41 -8.06
C SER A 306 -1.15 -20.85 -6.59
N SER A 307 -0.84 -19.93 -5.68
CA SER A 307 -0.86 -20.12 -4.23
C SER A 307 -0.97 -18.77 -3.54
N PRO A 308 -1.56 -18.67 -2.34
CA PRO A 308 -1.41 -17.50 -1.48
C PRO A 308 0.01 -17.35 -0.89
N PHE A 309 0.92 -18.30 -1.14
CA PHE A 309 2.30 -18.36 -0.62
C PHE A 309 2.43 -18.35 0.90
N ASN A 310 1.32 -18.56 1.62
CA ASN A 310 1.30 -18.67 3.07
C ASN A 310 0.06 -19.47 3.50
N GLY A 311 0.26 -20.63 4.10
CA GLY A 311 -0.81 -21.51 4.56
C GLY A 311 -1.38 -21.14 5.94
N TYR A 312 -0.71 -20.22 6.67
CA TYR A 312 -1.08 -19.83 8.04
C TYR A 312 -1.31 -21.03 8.98
N TRP A 313 -0.39 -22.00 8.91
CA TRP A 313 -0.47 -23.21 9.72
C TRP A 313 -0.30 -22.92 11.22
N ASP A 314 -0.80 -23.79 12.05
CA ASP A 314 -0.66 -23.69 13.51
C ASP A 314 0.82 -23.54 13.91
N TRP A 315 1.12 -22.61 14.83
CA TRP A 315 2.48 -22.28 15.32
C TRP A 315 3.41 -21.61 14.28
N GLN A 316 2.96 -21.36 13.08
CA GLN A 316 3.69 -20.59 12.09
C GLN A 316 3.81 -19.12 12.53
N THR A 317 5.03 -18.59 12.54
CA THR A 317 5.30 -17.17 12.81
C THR A 317 5.60 -16.39 11.53
N THR A 318 5.82 -17.10 10.44
CA THR A 318 6.24 -16.53 9.15
C THR A 318 5.20 -15.60 8.57
N SER A 319 5.63 -14.39 8.24
CA SER A 319 4.92 -13.44 7.39
C SER A 319 5.47 -13.49 5.96
N ASN A 320 4.66 -13.12 4.96
CA ASN A 320 5.12 -13.00 3.59
C ASN A 320 4.71 -11.66 2.96
N ASN A 321 5.56 -11.16 2.10
CA ASN A 321 5.25 -10.07 1.18
C ASN A 321 6.04 -10.22 -0.11
N GLU A 322 5.49 -9.78 -1.22
CA GLU A 322 6.17 -9.72 -2.50
C GLU A 322 6.92 -8.42 -2.65
N ILE A 323 8.17 -8.51 -3.14
CA ILE A 323 9.00 -7.39 -3.52
C ILE A 323 9.04 -7.35 -5.06
N ASN A 324 8.71 -6.21 -5.64
CA ASN A 324 8.91 -5.97 -7.07
C ASN A 324 10.15 -5.10 -7.27
N ALA A 325 11.22 -5.68 -7.77
CA ALA A 325 12.50 -5.02 -8.00
C ALA A 325 12.71 -4.74 -9.49
N GLY A 326 12.00 -3.75 -10.04
CA GLY A 326 12.12 -3.34 -11.45
C GLY A 326 11.53 -4.36 -12.42
N GLY A 327 10.52 -5.10 -11.99
CA GLY A 327 9.83 -6.13 -12.75
C GLY A 327 10.25 -7.55 -12.39
N ASP A 328 11.26 -7.73 -11.54
CA ASP A 328 11.62 -8.98 -10.92
C ASP A 328 10.84 -9.15 -9.62
N HIS A 329 10.05 -10.22 -9.49
CA HIS A 329 9.18 -10.48 -8.34
C HIS A 329 9.84 -11.47 -7.41
N ILE A 330 10.04 -11.07 -6.15
CA ILE A 330 10.76 -11.86 -5.15
C ILE A 330 9.88 -11.99 -3.92
N MET A 331 9.68 -13.21 -3.42
CA MET A 331 8.92 -13.45 -2.19
C MET A 331 9.84 -13.27 -0.97
N HIS A 332 9.49 -12.35 -0.09
CA HIS A 332 10.13 -12.18 1.21
C HIS A 332 9.33 -12.88 2.30
N TYR A 333 9.97 -13.76 3.03
CA TYR A 333 9.45 -14.39 4.24
C TYR A 333 10.17 -13.81 5.47
N GLY A 334 9.41 -13.05 6.29
CA GLY A 334 9.90 -12.47 7.55
C GLY A 334 9.44 -13.25 8.78
N THR A 335 10.10 -13.06 9.92
CA THR A 335 9.87 -13.83 11.17
C THR A 335 9.79 -15.34 10.92
N PHE A 336 10.64 -15.79 9.99
CA PHE A 336 10.60 -17.13 9.42
C PHE A 336 10.88 -18.23 10.44
N ASN A 337 9.97 -19.16 10.58
CA ASN A 337 10.19 -20.46 11.22
C ASN A 337 9.91 -21.61 10.27
N TYR A 338 8.72 -21.67 9.71
CA TYR A 338 8.34 -22.51 8.57
C TYR A 338 7.16 -21.87 7.84
N VAL A 339 6.95 -22.28 6.60
CA VAL A 339 5.80 -21.87 5.79
C VAL A 339 5.32 -23.02 4.93
N GLY A 340 4.00 -23.22 4.91
CA GLY A 340 3.31 -24.04 3.93
C GLY A 340 2.88 -23.19 2.72
N ILE A 341 3.26 -23.61 1.53
CA ILE A 341 2.83 -23.04 0.26
C ILE A 341 1.81 -24.00 -0.34
N VAL A 342 0.54 -23.81 0.01
CA VAL A 342 -0.56 -24.66 -0.45
C VAL A 342 -0.98 -24.21 -1.84
N LEU A 343 -0.99 -25.12 -2.82
CA LEU A 343 -1.37 -24.84 -4.19
C LEU A 343 -2.90 -24.73 -4.30
N ASP A 344 -3.39 -23.79 -5.08
CA ASP A 344 -4.83 -23.65 -5.35
C ASP A 344 -5.41 -24.85 -6.10
N ASN A 345 -4.57 -25.51 -6.90
CA ASN A 345 -4.84 -26.79 -7.56
C ASN A 345 -3.58 -27.66 -7.50
N ASP A 346 -3.76 -28.96 -7.32
CA ASP A 346 -2.65 -29.91 -7.30
C ASP A 346 -1.83 -29.84 -8.60
N ALA A 347 -0.52 -29.86 -8.49
CA ALA A 347 0.37 -29.92 -9.63
C ALA A 347 0.52 -31.38 -10.10
N ASP A 348 0.27 -31.66 -11.37
CA ASP A 348 0.58 -32.96 -11.98
C ASP A 348 2.09 -33.08 -12.23
N CYS A 349 2.76 -33.71 -11.28
CA CYS A 349 4.22 -33.94 -11.31
C CYS A 349 4.61 -35.34 -11.77
N SER A 350 3.71 -36.10 -12.39
CA SER A 350 3.95 -37.49 -12.83
C SER A 350 5.13 -37.65 -13.80
N ASP A 351 5.45 -36.60 -14.56
CA ASP A 351 6.57 -36.52 -15.52
C ASP A 351 7.70 -35.61 -15.04
N MET A 352 7.68 -35.12 -13.80
CA MET A 352 8.69 -34.20 -13.25
C MET A 352 9.72 -34.95 -12.41
N ASP A 353 10.99 -34.52 -12.55
CA ASP A 353 12.11 -35.13 -11.80
C ASP A 353 12.43 -34.34 -10.51
N TYR A 354 12.23 -33.02 -10.53
CA TYR A 354 12.67 -32.12 -9.47
C TYR A 354 11.66 -30.98 -9.20
N LEU A 355 11.65 -30.51 -7.95
CA LEU A 355 11.22 -29.17 -7.55
C LEU A 355 12.45 -28.27 -7.46
N HIS A 356 12.46 -27.14 -8.13
CA HIS A 356 13.46 -26.10 -8.02
C HIS A 356 12.96 -24.91 -7.19
N ILE A 357 13.87 -24.34 -6.38
CA ILE A 357 13.62 -23.11 -5.65
C ILE A 357 14.95 -22.38 -5.39
N ASP A 358 15.00 -21.08 -5.61
CA ASP A 358 16.11 -20.23 -5.24
C ASP A 358 15.84 -19.57 -3.88
N ILE A 359 16.80 -19.62 -2.96
CA ILE A 359 16.65 -19.10 -1.59
C ILE A 359 17.87 -18.26 -1.23
N LEU A 360 17.63 -17.05 -0.66
CA LEU A 360 18.69 -16.21 -0.09
C LEU A 360 18.39 -15.97 1.39
N LEU A 361 19.40 -16.16 2.23
CA LEU A 361 19.34 -15.81 3.65
C LEU A 361 19.76 -14.35 3.83
N MET A 362 18.89 -13.52 4.41
CA MET A 362 19.14 -12.08 4.56
C MET A 362 19.96 -11.77 5.82
N ASP A 363 19.61 -12.34 6.95
CA ASP A 363 20.26 -12.06 8.21
C ASP A 363 21.45 -12.99 8.50
N GLU A 364 22.32 -12.54 9.37
CA GLU A 364 23.31 -13.41 9.97
C GLU A 364 22.65 -14.42 10.90
N SER A 365 23.09 -15.66 10.85
CA SER A 365 22.58 -16.73 11.69
C SER A 365 23.54 -17.07 12.84
N ASP A 366 23.07 -17.92 13.74
CA ASP A 366 23.88 -18.51 14.83
C ASP A 366 24.91 -19.56 14.36
N GLY A 367 25.09 -19.71 13.04
CA GLY A 367 25.94 -20.73 12.41
C GLY A 367 25.17 -21.97 11.94
N ASN A 368 23.87 -22.11 12.27
CA ASN A 368 22.98 -23.13 11.73
C ASN A 368 22.14 -22.54 10.61
N GLN A 369 22.69 -22.54 9.42
CA GLN A 369 22.10 -21.92 8.23
C GLN A 369 21.35 -22.95 7.34
N GLN A 370 20.90 -24.03 7.89
CA GLN A 370 20.18 -25.05 7.12
C GLN A 370 18.72 -24.70 6.94
N ILE A 371 18.18 -25.09 5.79
CA ILE A 371 16.75 -25.08 5.49
C ILE A 371 16.35 -26.44 4.92
N THR A 372 15.17 -26.91 5.30
CA THR A 372 14.52 -28.07 4.68
C THR A 372 13.47 -27.58 3.71
N VAL A 373 13.49 -28.08 2.48
CA VAL A 373 12.47 -27.88 1.45
C VAL A 373 11.81 -29.22 1.18
N GLU A 374 10.48 -29.26 1.25
CA GLU A 374 9.70 -30.48 1.03
C GLU A 374 8.60 -30.23 -0.01
N ALA A 375 8.27 -31.28 -0.77
CA ALA A 375 7.11 -31.38 -1.61
C ALA A 375 6.18 -32.45 -1.04
N HIS A 376 4.88 -32.14 -0.92
CA HIS A 376 3.90 -33.02 -0.31
C HIS A 376 2.78 -33.38 -1.27
N GLN A 377 2.37 -34.67 -1.24
CA GLN A 377 1.16 -35.16 -1.89
C GLN A 377 0.05 -35.29 -0.85
N GLY A 378 -1.17 -34.88 -1.19
CA GLY A 378 -2.29 -34.81 -0.27
C GLY A 378 -2.18 -33.65 0.72
N GLY A 379 -3.23 -33.38 1.45
CA GLY A 379 -3.33 -32.30 2.42
C GLY A 379 -3.98 -32.75 3.73
N GLY A 380 -3.82 -31.98 4.80
CA GLY A 380 -4.36 -32.28 6.13
C GLY A 380 -3.75 -33.56 6.72
N ASP A 381 -4.58 -34.49 7.25
CA ASP A 381 -4.13 -35.72 7.89
C ASP A 381 -3.56 -36.78 6.91
N ALA A 382 -3.66 -36.54 5.59
CA ALA A 382 -3.24 -37.48 4.54
C ALA A 382 -1.96 -37.05 3.80
N VAL A 383 -1.17 -36.17 4.40
CA VAL A 383 0.08 -35.65 3.82
C VAL A 383 1.14 -36.76 3.73
N ALA A 384 1.72 -36.88 2.55
CA ALA A 384 2.90 -37.73 2.32
C ALA A 384 4.01 -36.88 1.66
N THR A 385 5.20 -36.87 2.24
CA THR A 385 6.39 -36.26 1.63
C THR A 385 6.80 -37.05 0.39
N VAL A 386 6.85 -36.40 -0.76
CA VAL A 386 7.20 -36.99 -2.06
C VAL A 386 8.49 -36.39 -2.64
N GLY A 387 9.12 -35.53 -1.91
CA GLY A 387 10.43 -34.95 -2.18
C GLY A 387 10.90 -34.14 -0.98
N GLN A 388 12.21 -34.30 -0.62
CA GLN A 388 12.78 -33.56 0.49
C GLN A 388 14.26 -33.28 0.25
N LYS A 389 14.69 -32.08 0.61
CA LYS A 389 16.10 -31.72 0.61
C LYS A 389 16.45 -30.77 1.75
N VAL A 390 17.50 -31.10 2.49
CA VAL A 390 18.14 -30.20 3.45
C VAL A 390 19.32 -29.53 2.76
N THR A 391 19.36 -28.22 2.82
CA THR A 391 20.41 -27.41 2.18
C THR A 391 20.97 -26.41 3.17
N THR A 392 22.28 -26.10 3.05
CA THR A 392 22.92 -25.02 3.79
C THR A 392 22.83 -23.73 3.00
N LEU A 393 22.22 -22.72 3.60
CA LEU A 393 22.16 -21.38 3.05
C LEU A 393 23.45 -20.61 3.32
N LYS A 394 23.65 -19.54 2.57
CA LYS A 394 24.72 -18.56 2.78
C LYS A 394 24.11 -17.17 2.90
N THR A 395 24.51 -16.46 3.94
CA THR A 395 24.04 -15.08 4.14
C THR A 395 24.40 -14.20 2.94
N GLY A 396 23.42 -13.54 2.36
CA GLY A 396 23.57 -12.61 1.26
C GLY A 396 23.85 -13.24 -0.12
N GLU A 397 23.81 -14.58 -0.24
CA GLU A 397 23.99 -15.29 -1.51
C GLU A 397 22.77 -16.16 -1.84
N TRP A 398 22.36 -16.16 -3.11
CA TRP A 398 21.35 -17.09 -3.60
C TRP A 398 21.87 -18.52 -3.64
N VAL A 399 21.07 -19.45 -3.15
CA VAL A 399 21.33 -20.89 -3.20
C VAL A 399 20.18 -21.56 -3.95
N SER A 400 20.50 -22.13 -5.11
CA SER A 400 19.56 -22.94 -5.88
C SER A 400 19.40 -24.33 -5.24
N VAL A 401 18.18 -24.72 -4.97
CA VAL A 401 17.82 -25.98 -4.32
C VAL A 401 16.98 -26.81 -5.29
N ASP A 402 17.55 -27.93 -5.77
CA ASP A 402 16.80 -28.92 -6.56
C ASP A 402 16.42 -30.08 -5.64
N VAL A 403 15.15 -30.22 -5.37
CA VAL A 403 14.58 -31.29 -4.55
C VAL A 403 14.17 -32.43 -5.47
N PRO A 404 14.83 -33.62 -5.40
CA PRO A 404 14.41 -34.75 -6.21
C PRO A 404 13.03 -35.24 -5.76
N LEU A 405 12.14 -35.47 -6.73
CA LEU A 405 10.84 -36.05 -6.49
C LEU A 405 10.93 -37.60 -6.50
N ASP A 406 10.12 -38.24 -5.70
CA ASP A 406 10.04 -39.69 -5.67
C ASP A 406 9.50 -40.24 -7.00
N ALA A 407 9.97 -41.38 -7.45
CA ALA A 407 9.62 -41.98 -8.74
C ALA A 407 8.12 -42.29 -8.93
N ASN A 408 7.32 -42.24 -7.88
CA ASN A 408 5.86 -42.45 -7.91
C ASN A 408 5.09 -41.17 -7.57
N THR A 409 5.71 -40.00 -7.62
CA THR A 409 5.02 -38.74 -7.41
C THR A 409 4.06 -38.51 -8.57
N ASN A 410 2.78 -38.37 -8.26
CA ASN A 410 1.77 -38.04 -9.27
C ASN A 410 1.31 -36.59 -9.12
N LEU A 411 0.88 -36.24 -7.91
CA LEU A 411 0.32 -34.92 -7.60
C LEU A 411 1.11 -34.30 -6.45
N VAL A 412 1.42 -33.01 -6.55
CA VAL A 412 1.93 -32.21 -5.42
C VAL A 412 0.83 -31.22 -5.03
N HIS A 413 0.46 -31.22 -3.75
CA HIS A 413 -0.58 -30.36 -3.17
C HIS A 413 0.01 -29.13 -2.49
N GLU A 414 1.16 -29.28 -1.83
CA GLU A 414 1.79 -28.21 -1.07
C GLU A 414 3.32 -28.38 -1.00
N LEU A 415 3.99 -27.26 -0.76
CA LEU A 415 5.41 -27.22 -0.45
C LEU A 415 5.59 -26.75 0.99
N MET A 416 6.64 -27.20 1.64
CA MET A 416 7.03 -26.72 2.97
C MET A 416 8.48 -26.26 2.96
N LEU A 417 8.70 -25.07 3.52
CA LEU A 417 10.02 -24.57 3.85
C LEU A 417 10.12 -24.47 5.36
N GLN A 418 11.18 -25.03 5.95
CA GLN A 418 11.37 -25.05 7.40
C GLN A 418 12.82 -24.84 7.77
N ARG A 419 13.09 -23.95 8.74
CA ARG A 419 14.40 -23.87 9.38
C ARG A 419 14.51 -24.92 10.49
N PRO A 420 15.72 -25.41 10.83
CA PRO A 420 15.92 -26.31 11.95
C PRO A 420 15.51 -25.71 13.29
N ASP A 421 15.06 -26.53 14.20
CA ASP A 421 14.79 -26.12 15.58
C ASP A 421 16.05 -25.51 16.23
N GLY A 422 15.86 -24.38 16.91
CA GLY A 422 16.94 -23.65 17.58
C GLY A 422 17.73 -22.69 16.68
N SER A 423 17.45 -22.63 15.37
CA SER A 423 17.99 -21.58 14.50
C SER A 423 17.38 -20.23 14.86
N ASN A 424 18.13 -19.15 14.64
CA ASN A 424 17.70 -17.79 14.96
C ASN A 424 17.54 -16.86 13.76
N TYR A 425 17.85 -17.30 12.53
CA TYR A 425 17.61 -16.47 11.36
C TYR A 425 16.11 -16.31 11.09
N GLN A 426 15.72 -15.14 10.58
CA GLN A 426 14.33 -14.72 10.53
C GLN A 426 13.87 -14.28 9.13
N ASP A 427 14.79 -13.89 8.26
CA ASP A 427 14.44 -13.30 6.99
C ASP A 427 15.11 -14.05 5.83
N ILE A 428 14.29 -14.55 4.91
CA ILE A 428 14.73 -15.17 3.66
C ILE A 428 14.00 -14.57 2.47
N LEU A 429 14.70 -14.54 1.34
CA LEU A 429 14.10 -14.29 0.03
C LEU A 429 13.95 -15.59 -0.73
N VAL A 430 12.89 -15.71 -1.48
CA VAL A 430 12.58 -16.89 -2.29
C VAL A 430 12.17 -16.45 -3.69
N ASP A 431 12.67 -17.16 -4.69
CA ASP A 431 12.36 -16.93 -6.10
C ASP A 431 12.41 -18.25 -6.87
N ASN A 432 11.97 -18.24 -8.13
CA ASN A 432 12.07 -19.33 -9.08
C ASN A 432 11.55 -20.68 -8.55
N ILE A 433 10.30 -20.72 -8.09
CA ILE A 433 9.66 -21.96 -7.65
C ILE A 433 9.01 -22.65 -8.86
N TYR A 434 9.54 -23.77 -9.27
CA TYR A 434 8.97 -24.55 -10.39
C TYR A 434 9.36 -26.03 -10.32
N PHE A 435 8.53 -26.88 -10.92
CA PHE A 435 8.88 -28.29 -11.17
C PHE A 435 9.48 -28.42 -12.57
N TYR A 436 10.44 -29.34 -12.71
CA TYR A 436 11.05 -29.58 -14.02
C TYR A 436 11.48 -31.05 -14.23
N LYS A 437 11.58 -31.43 -15.49
CA LYS A 437 12.20 -32.68 -15.94
C LYS A 437 13.48 -32.43 -16.75
N ASN A 438 14.47 -33.33 -16.60
CA ASN A 438 15.73 -33.26 -17.32
C ASN A 438 15.60 -33.55 -18.84
#